data_bc574e6bfca45df20d322db3cba50e3d
#
_entry.id   bc574e6bfca45df20d322db3cba50e3d
#
_cell.length_a   1.000
_cell.length_b   1.000
_cell.length_c   1.000
_cell.angle_alpha   90.00
_cell.angle_beta   90.00
_cell.angle_gamma   90.00
#
_symmetry.space_group_name_H-M   'P 1'
#
loop_
_entity.id
_entity.type
_entity.pdbx_description
1 polymer ?
#
loop_
_entity_poly.entity_id
_entity_poly.type
_entity_poly.pdbx_seq_one_letter_code
_entity_poly.pdbx_strand_id
1 'polypeptide(L)'
;MKPVGCKESRSRQTSVAGARANYRNLVACLNKAWAPMVARAGGRFRAPSVLMFSGTVSSPCGTHSDSGPPFYCTTNDTIYMNLTQDVGNYNNYPEAYNKVWARMWMLHQFAHEYGHHVQNMVGIFPAYARIRYERATYAKELEDSRRLELQASCFSDIFIGSNRRSYPITGQSLFQWRFLIGNTIDPQHDHGAPAIHKYWAQRGWDARNPTACNTFAASSSKVQ
;
A
#
# COMPACT_ATOMS: atom_id res chain seq x y z
N MET A 1 -0.54 -12.76 -10.32
CA MET A 1 -1.52 -13.08 -9.24
C MET A 1 -2.85 -13.46 -9.86
N LYS A 2 -3.48 -14.54 -9.40
CA LYS A 2 -4.85 -14.90 -9.82
C LYS A 2 -5.87 -14.05 -9.03
N PRO A 3 -7.00 -13.65 -9.63
CA PRO A 3 -8.06 -12.97 -8.90
C PRO A 3 -8.64 -13.88 -7.81
N VAL A 4 -8.92 -13.33 -6.63
CA VAL A 4 -9.47 -14.06 -5.49
C VAL A 4 -10.97 -13.79 -5.26
N GLY A 5 -11.58 -13.04 -6.18
CA GLY A 5 -12.99 -12.67 -6.09
C GLY A 5 -13.28 -11.65 -4.98
N CYS A 6 -12.26 -10.83 -4.62
CA CYS A 6 -12.43 -9.78 -3.62
C CYS A 6 -13.51 -8.80 -4.07
N LYS A 7 -14.51 -8.59 -3.23
CA LYS A 7 -15.58 -7.61 -3.46
C LYS A 7 -15.36 -6.42 -2.53
N GLU A 8 -15.74 -5.25 -2.99
CA GLU A 8 -15.77 -4.08 -2.11
C GLU A 8 -16.80 -4.30 -0.99
N SER A 9 -16.45 -3.89 0.23
CA SER A 9 -17.39 -3.90 1.35
C SER A 9 -18.62 -3.04 1.04
N ARG A 10 -19.79 -3.48 1.47
CA ARG A 10 -21.01 -2.68 1.38
C ARG A 10 -20.98 -1.49 2.36
N SER A 11 -20.25 -1.61 3.46
CA SER A 11 -20.03 -0.51 4.40
C SER A 11 -19.17 0.57 3.74
N ARG A 12 -19.47 1.83 4.05
CA ARG A 12 -18.66 2.98 3.62
C ARG A 12 -17.94 3.57 4.81
N GLN A 13 -16.83 4.27 4.57
CA GLN A 13 -16.08 4.95 5.62
C GLN A 13 -16.74 6.26 6.10
N THR A 14 -18.07 6.28 6.16
CA THR A 14 -18.84 7.37 6.76
C THR A 14 -18.69 7.43 8.28
N SER A 15 -18.19 6.35 8.87
CA SER A 15 -17.98 6.19 10.30
C SER A 15 -16.79 5.27 10.57
N VAL A 16 -16.28 5.32 11.78
CA VAL A 16 -15.25 4.40 12.29
C VAL A 16 -15.65 2.94 12.11
N ALA A 17 -16.91 2.59 12.39
CA ALA A 17 -17.41 1.23 12.22
C ALA A 17 -17.37 0.79 10.75
N GLY A 18 -17.78 1.68 9.84
CA GLY A 18 -17.73 1.45 8.40
C GLY A 18 -16.30 1.26 7.88
N ALA A 19 -15.36 2.13 8.28
CA ALA A 19 -13.96 2.00 7.93
C ALA A 19 -13.36 0.68 8.43
N ARG A 20 -13.63 0.30 9.69
CA ARG A 20 -13.21 -0.99 10.26
C ARG A 20 -13.75 -2.19 9.47
N ALA A 21 -15.00 -2.15 9.03
CA ALA A 21 -15.58 -3.21 8.22
C ALA A 21 -14.88 -3.34 6.86
N ASN A 22 -14.51 -2.23 6.23
CA ASN A 22 -13.71 -2.23 4.99
C ASN A 22 -12.34 -2.88 5.18
N TYR A 23 -11.59 -2.53 6.22
CA TYR A 23 -10.28 -3.11 6.48
C TYR A 23 -10.34 -4.60 6.78
N ARG A 24 -11.33 -5.06 7.56
CA ARG A 24 -11.54 -6.50 7.78
C ARG A 24 -11.78 -7.27 6.49
N ASN A 25 -12.55 -6.69 5.58
CA ASN A 25 -12.78 -7.27 4.26
C ASN A 25 -11.49 -7.29 3.41
N LEU A 26 -10.75 -6.17 3.39
CA LEU A 26 -9.53 -6.06 2.58
C LEU A 26 -8.42 -6.99 3.08
N VAL A 27 -8.20 -7.10 4.39
CA VAL A 27 -7.16 -8.00 4.93
C VAL A 27 -7.45 -9.46 4.58
N ALA A 28 -8.70 -9.90 4.65
CA ALA A 28 -9.09 -11.24 4.25
C ALA A 28 -8.81 -11.51 2.76
N CYS A 29 -9.12 -10.54 1.90
CA CYS A 29 -8.84 -10.61 0.47
C CYS A 29 -7.32 -10.66 0.18
N LEU A 30 -6.55 -9.79 0.82
CA LEU A 30 -5.09 -9.69 0.63
C LEU A 30 -4.39 -10.95 1.13
N ASN A 31 -4.80 -11.48 2.29
CA ASN A 31 -4.29 -12.76 2.81
C ASN A 31 -4.48 -13.88 1.79
N LYS A 32 -5.69 -14.01 1.24
CA LYS A 32 -6.00 -15.02 0.22
C LYS A 32 -5.19 -14.86 -1.06
N ALA A 33 -4.94 -13.61 -1.48
CA ALA A 33 -4.22 -13.32 -2.70
C ALA A 33 -2.72 -13.54 -2.56
N TRP A 34 -2.13 -13.11 -1.44
CA TRP A 34 -0.69 -13.10 -1.24
C TRP A 34 -0.13 -14.40 -0.67
N ALA A 35 -0.89 -15.18 0.11
CA ALA A 35 -0.41 -16.42 0.70
C ALA A 35 0.26 -17.37 -0.33
N PRO A 36 -0.36 -17.69 -1.48
CA PRO A 36 0.28 -18.54 -2.47
C PRO A 36 1.45 -17.87 -3.20
N MET A 37 1.51 -16.52 -3.22
CA MET A 37 2.62 -15.79 -3.85
C MET A 37 3.85 -15.80 -2.95
N VAL A 38 3.68 -15.56 -1.66
CA VAL A 38 4.73 -15.63 -0.63
C VAL A 38 5.33 -17.04 -0.58
N ALA A 39 4.48 -18.08 -0.57
CA ALA A 39 4.95 -19.48 -0.59
C ALA A 39 5.79 -19.79 -1.84
N ARG A 40 5.39 -19.32 -3.03
CA ARG A 40 6.16 -19.50 -4.26
C ARG A 40 7.49 -18.76 -4.26
N ALA A 41 7.61 -17.67 -3.51
CA ALA A 41 8.86 -16.94 -3.31
C ALA A 41 9.75 -17.56 -2.21
N GLY A 42 9.38 -18.73 -1.65
CA GLY A 42 10.12 -19.39 -0.57
C GLY A 42 9.85 -18.80 0.82
N GLY A 43 8.97 -17.82 0.94
CA GLY A 43 8.59 -17.21 2.22
C GLY A 43 7.55 -18.04 2.97
N ARG A 44 7.52 -17.88 4.29
CA ARG A 44 6.47 -18.43 5.15
C ARG A 44 5.37 -17.39 5.33
N PHE A 45 4.18 -17.65 4.79
CA PHE A 45 3.07 -16.73 4.95
C PHE A 45 2.62 -16.65 6.43
N ARG A 46 2.44 -15.40 6.89
CA ARG A 46 1.79 -15.03 8.14
C ARG A 46 0.78 -13.93 7.82
N ALA A 47 -0.41 -13.98 8.41
CA ALA A 47 -1.34 -12.85 8.29
C ALA A 47 -0.84 -11.69 9.18
N PRO A 48 -0.88 -10.44 8.70
CA PRO A 48 -0.52 -9.31 9.54
C PRO A 48 -1.59 -9.05 10.59
N SER A 49 -1.20 -8.50 11.74
CA SER A 49 -2.14 -7.80 12.61
C SER A 49 -2.56 -6.49 11.95
N VAL A 50 -3.80 -6.05 12.21
CA VAL A 50 -4.29 -4.75 11.74
C VAL A 50 -4.83 -3.97 12.93
N LEU A 51 -4.12 -2.90 13.30
CA LEU A 51 -4.54 -1.96 14.33
C LEU A 51 -5.08 -0.71 13.65
N MET A 52 -6.28 -0.32 14.04
CA MET A 52 -6.98 0.84 13.48
C MET A 52 -7.14 1.86 14.59
N PHE A 53 -6.51 3.01 14.45
CA PHE A 53 -6.43 4.04 15.49
C PHE A 53 -7.09 5.36 15.08
N SER A 54 -7.45 6.13 16.09
CA SER A 54 -7.80 7.56 16.02
C SER A 54 -7.03 8.26 17.13
N GLY A 55 -6.55 9.46 16.88
CA GLY A 55 -5.65 10.16 17.82
C GLY A 55 -4.22 9.64 17.74
N THR A 56 -3.54 9.55 18.88
CA THR A 56 -2.15 9.09 18.96
C THR A 56 -2.09 7.59 19.22
N VAL A 57 -1.17 6.89 18.53
CA VAL A 57 -0.86 5.49 18.75
C VAL A 57 0.62 5.29 19.01
N SER A 58 0.97 4.50 20.01
CA SER A 58 2.35 4.05 20.27
C SER A 58 2.53 2.63 19.74
N SER A 59 3.67 2.39 19.11
CA SER A 59 4.05 1.11 18.52
C SER A 59 5.53 0.83 18.78
N PRO A 60 6.03 -0.39 18.58
CA PRO A 60 7.47 -0.66 18.59
C PRO A 60 8.27 0.11 17.52
N CYS A 61 7.60 0.64 16.50
CA CYS A 61 8.20 1.46 15.45
C CYS A 61 8.09 2.98 15.70
N GLY A 62 7.64 3.39 16.88
CA GLY A 62 7.51 4.79 17.28
C GLY A 62 6.08 5.19 17.62
N THR A 63 5.93 6.48 17.94
CA THR A 63 4.64 7.11 18.25
C THR A 63 4.18 7.91 17.04
N HIS A 64 2.93 7.71 16.63
CA HIS A 64 2.32 8.33 15.46
C HIS A 64 1.01 9.01 15.84
N SER A 65 0.76 10.17 15.27
CA SER A 65 -0.50 10.91 15.44
C SER A 65 -1.46 10.64 14.28
N ASP A 66 -2.71 11.01 14.46
CA ASP A 66 -3.75 10.91 13.43
C ASP A 66 -3.64 11.97 12.30
N SER A 67 -2.63 12.85 12.36
CA SER A 67 -2.24 13.69 11.24
C SER A 67 -1.25 12.99 10.29
N GLY A 68 -0.64 11.86 10.72
CA GLY A 68 0.31 11.09 9.93
C GLY A 68 -0.35 10.03 9.03
N PRO A 69 0.41 9.51 8.06
CA PRO A 69 -0.05 8.43 7.19
C PRO A 69 -0.22 7.11 7.96
N PRO A 70 -0.93 6.12 7.37
CA PRO A 70 -0.84 4.74 7.83
C PRO A 70 0.61 4.22 7.69
N PHE A 71 0.95 3.14 8.40
CA PHE A 71 2.29 2.55 8.34
C PHE A 71 2.27 1.07 8.69
N TYR A 72 3.28 0.35 8.19
CA TYR A 72 3.57 -1.02 8.59
C TYR A 72 4.75 -1.06 9.58
N CYS A 73 4.58 -1.75 10.69
CA CYS A 73 5.65 -1.96 11.67
C CYS A 73 6.23 -3.38 11.55
N THR A 74 7.48 -3.48 11.09
CA THR A 74 8.18 -4.76 10.90
C THR A 74 8.45 -5.52 12.19
N THR A 75 8.54 -4.81 13.32
CA THR A 75 8.89 -5.39 14.63
C THR A 75 7.78 -6.31 15.17
N ASN A 76 6.51 -6.01 14.83
CA ASN A 76 5.36 -6.78 15.33
C ASN A 76 4.40 -7.25 14.22
N ASP A 77 4.84 -7.19 12.95
CA ASP A 77 4.03 -7.58 11.78
C ASP A 77 2.64 -6.91 11.77
N THR A 78 2.55 -5.63 12.16
CA THR A 78 1.26 -4.93 12.30
C THR A 78 1.14 -3.77 11.31
N ILE A 79 0.01 -3.72 10.62
CA ILE A 79 -0.41 -2.58 9.78
C ILE A 79 -1.25 -1.64 10.66
N TYR A 80 -0.84 -0.38 10.74
CA TYR A 80 -1.52 0.67 11.51
C TYR A 80 -2.26 1.59 10.56
N MET A 81 -3.61 1.61 10.67
CA MET A 81 -4.48 2.40 9.80
C MET A 81 -5.12 3.56 10.54
N ASN A 82 -5.04 4.74 9.95
CA ASN A 82 -5.52 5.98 10.52
C ASN A 82 -7.01 6.20 10.20
N LEU A 83 -7.89 5.87 11.16
CA LEU A 83 -9.34 6.00 10.98
C LEU A 83 -9.80 7.45 10.89
N THR A 84 -9.12 8.38 11.58
CA THR A 84 -9.45 9.81 11.52
C THR A 84 -9.31 10.33 10.09
N GLN A 85 -8.21 9.97 9.44
CA GLN A 85 -7.94 10.34 8.06
C GLN A 85 -8.92 9.67 7.08
N ASP A 86 -9.21 8.38 7.25
CA ASP A 86 -10.14 7.65 6.38
C ASP A 86 -11.56 8.21 6.41
N VAL A 87 -12.07 8.45 7.62
CA VAL A 87 -13.43 8.99 7.81
C VAL A 87 -13.47 10.45 7.34
N GLY A 88 -12.42 11.23 7.63
CA GLY A 88 -12.28 12.61 7.17
C GLY A 88 -12.25 12.71 5.65
N ASN A 89 -11.40 11.93 4.98
CA ASN A 89 -11.31 11.91 3.52
C ASN A 89 -12.66 11.60 2.85
N TYR A 90 -13.49 10.77 3.48
CA TYR A 90 -14.80 10.44 2.94
C TYR A 90 -15.85 11.50 3.23
N ASN A 91 -15.84 12.13 4.42
CA ASN A 91 -16.92 12.99 4.88
C ASN A 91 -16.72 14.48 4.62
N ASN A 92 -15.47 14.95 4.60
CA ASN A 92 -15.18 16.39 4.56
C ASN A 92 -15.53 17.07 3.22
N TYR A 93 -15.73 16.29 2.16
CA TYR A 93 -16.05 16.81 0.83
C TYR A 93 -17.37 16.20 0.34
N PRO A 94 -18.38 17.00 -0.03
CA PRO A 94 -19.72 16.51 -0.37
C PRO A 94 -19.80 15.82 -1.73
N GLU A 95 -18.90 16.16 -2.67
CA GLU A 95 -18.96 15.74 -4.06
C GLU A 95 -18.80 14.23 -4.22
N ALA A 96 -19.60 13.64 -5.09
CA ALA A 96 -19.61 12.20 -5.34
C ALA A 96 -18.24 11.66 -5.79
N TYR A 97 -17.49 12.42 -6.58
CA TYR A 97 -16.16 12.02 -7.04
C TYR A 97 -15.13 11.95 -5.89
N ASN A 98 -15.25 12.83 -4.87
CA ASN A 98 -14.41 12.78 -3.67
C ASN A 98 -14.68 11.53 -2.84
N LYS A 99 -15.95 11.09 -2.74
CA LYS A 99 -16.28 9.82 -2.09
C LYS A 99 -15.63 8.63 -2.80
N VAL A 100 -15.59 8.67 -4.15
CA VAL A 100 -14.90 7.65 -4.93
C VAL A 100 -13.39 7.70 -4.73
N TRP A 101 -12.80 8.91 -4.73
CA TRP A 101 -11.38 9.10 -4.43
C TRP A 101 -11.00 8.54 -3.06
N ALA A 102 -11.75 8.87 -2.01
CA ALA A 102 -11.50 8.40 -0.66
C ALA A 102 -11.53 6.86 -0.56
N ARG A 103 -12.42 6.20 -1.31
CA ARG A 103 -12.48 4.74 -1.39
C ARG A 103 -11.25 4.15 -2.09
N MET A 104 -10.79 4.76 -3.20
CA MET A 104 -9.59 4.31 -3.92
C MET A 104 -8.34 4.58 -3.12
N TRP A 105 -8.28 5.70 -2.41
CA TRP A 105 -7.19 6.03 -1.50
C TRP A 105 -7.06 4.98 -0.38
N MET A 106 -8.15 4.69 0.33
CA MET A 106 -8.19 3.66 1.37
C MET A 106 -7.74 2.28 0.86
N LEU A 107 -8.20 1.89 -0.32
CA LEU A 107 -7.82 0.62 -0.96
C LEU A 107 -6.33 0.58 -1.26
N HIS A 108 -5.80 1.63 -1.90
CA HIS A 108 -4.39 1.72 -2.30
C HIS A 108 -3.47 1.75 -1.09
N GLN A 109 -3.74 2.61 -0.11
CA GLN A 109 -2.92 2.74 1.09
C GLN A 109 -2.85 1.44 1.88
N PHE A 110 -4.00 0.80 2.14
CA PHE A 110 -3.99 -0.47 2.86
C PHE A 110 -3.24 -1.57 2.11
N ALA A 111 -3.42 -1.65 0.80
CA ALA A 111 -2.70 -2.63 -0.02
C ALA A 111 -1.20 -2.29 -0.13
N HIS A 112 -0.79 -1.02 -0.02
CA HIS A 112 0.60 -0.57 0.06
C HIS A 112 1.26 -1.03 1.36
N GLU A 113 0.65 -0.77 2.51
CA GLU A 113 1.16 -1.25 3.80
C GLU A 113 1.22 -2.79 3.85
N TYR A 114 0.26 -3.44 3.21
CA TYR A 114 0.30 -4.89 3.01
C TYR A 114 1.46 -5.31 2.09
N GLY A 115 1.85 -4.49 1.12
CA GLY A 115 3.04 -4.66 0.29
C GLY A 115 4.32 -4.72 1.13
N HIS A 116 4.47 -3.84 2.13
CA HIS A 116 5.57 -3.89 3.09
C HIS A 116 5.58 -5.17 3.92
N HIS A 117 4.40 -5.65 4.32
CA HIS A 117 4.30 -6.94 5.00
C HIS A 117 4.76 -8.10 4.09
N VAL A 118 4.40 -8.07 2.80
CA VAL A 118 4.91 -9.05 1.82
C VAL A 118 6.43 -8.97 1.70
N GLN A 119 7.00 -7.76 1.55
CA GLN A 119 8.45 -7.56 1.51
C GLN A 119 9.15 -8.14 2.75
N ASN A 120 8.53 -7.98 3.93
CA ASN A 120 9.06 -8.55 5.17
C ASN A 120 9.06 -10.09 5.14
N MET A 121 7.96 -10.71 4.73
CA MET A 121 7.83 -12.17 4.66
C MET A 121 8.79 -12.84 3.66
N VAL A 122 9.15 -12.15 2.57
CA VAL A 122 10.04 -12.69 1.52
C VAL A 122 11.49 -12.23 1.67
N GLY A 123 11.84 -11.55 2.77
CA GLY A 123 13.21 -11.17 3.10
C GLY A 123 13.74 -9.88 2.43
N ILE A 124 12.91 -9.17 1.67
CA ILE A 124 13.30 -7.91 1.01
C ILE A 124 13.50 -6.81 2.06
N PHE A 125 12.54 -6.62 2.97
CA PHE A 125 12.62 -5.59 4.00
C PHE A 125 13.82 -5.82 4.95
N PRO A 126 14.07 -7.02 5.47
CA PRO A 126 15.28 -7.31 6.25
C PRO A 126 16.58 -7.06 5.50
N ALA A 127 16.63 -7.37 4.20
CA ALA A 127 17.80 -7.08 3.38
C ALA A 127 18.03 -5.58 3.22
N TYR A 128 16.97 -4.82 2.91
CA TYR A 128 17.01 -3.36 2.87
C TYR A 128 17.49 -2.76 4.19
N ALA A 129 16.96 -3.20 5.34
CA ALA A 129 17.34 -2.70 6.65
C ALA A 129 18.84 -2.88 6.94
N ARG A 130 19.45 -3.97 6.47
CA ARG A 130 20.90 -4.19 6.61
C ARG A 130 21.71 -3.23 5.74
N ILE A 131 21.39 -3.15 4.45
CA ILE A 131 22.19 -2.36 3.50
C ILE A 131 22.07 -0.86 3.73
N ARG A 132 20.96 -0.38 4.29
CA ARG A 132 20.71 1.04 4.55
C ARG A 132 21.81 1.66 5.40
N TYR A 133 22.25 0.99 6.46
CA TYR A 133 23.30 1.49 7.38
C TYR A 133 24.72 1.42 6.79
N GLU A 134 24.89 0.70 5.68
CA GLU A 134 26.18 0.54 4.99
C GLU A 134 26.35 1.56 3.86
N ARG A 135 25.34 2.38 3.58
CA ARG A 135 25.37 3.34 2.47
C ARG A 135 26.31 4.51 2.75
N ALA A 136 27.15 4.82 1.78
CA ALA A 136 28.16 5.87 1.89
C ALA A 136 27.57 7.29 1.91
N THR A 137 26.31 7.46 1.47
CA THR A 137 25.67 8.79 1.38
C THR A 137 24.18 8.70 1.63
N TYR A 138 23.60 9.76 2.19
CA TYR A 138 22.16 9.91 2.38
C TYR A 138 21.36 9.81 1.06
N ALA A 139 21.92 10.30 -0.04
CA ALA A 139 21.28 10.18 -1.35
C ALA A 139 21.09 8.71 -1.79
N LYS A 140 22.02 7.82 -1.45
CA LYS A 140 21.90 6.38 -1.71
C LYS A 140 20.91 5.71 -0.76
N GLU A 141 20.84 6.16 0.49
CA GLU A 141 19.81 5.69 1.43
C GLU A 141 18.41 6.05 0.93
N LEU A 142 18.21 7.30 0.47
CA LEU A 142 16.95 7.74 -0.12
C LEU A 142 16.60 6.96 -1.39
N GLU A 143 17.58 6.65 -2.24
CA GLU A 143 17.33 5.81 -3.43
C GLU A 143 16.85 4.41 -3.04
N ASP A 144 17.47 3.78 -2.04
CA ASP A 144 17.03 2.47 -1.56
C ASP A 144 15.65 2.54 -0.90
N SER A 145 15.34 3.62 -0.17
CA SER A 145 14.00 3.87 0.36
C SER A 145 12.97 3.95 -0.76
N ARG A 146 13.23 4.76 -1.79
CA ARG A 146 12.33 4.82 -2.97
C ARG A 146 12.15 3.46 -3.64
N ARG A 147 13.18 2.63 -3.73
CA ARG A 147 13.07 1.28 -4.29
C ARG A 147 12.11 0.42 -3.47
N LEU A 148 12.18 0.50 -2.14
CA LEU A 148 11.30 -0.22 -1.23
C LEU A 148 9.85 0.26 -1.38
N GLU A 149 9.62 1.57 -1.33
CA GLU A 149 8.30 2.20 -1.38
C GLU A 149 7.60 2.00 -2.73
N LEU A 150 8.32 2.21 -3.82
CA LEU A 150 7.81 1.97 -5.18
C LEU A 150 7.47 0.51 -5.43
N GLN A 151 8.22 -0.43 -4.82
CA GLN A 151 7.90 -1.84 -4.89
C GLN A 151 6.63 -2.16 -4.10
N ALA A 152 6.44 -1.59 -2.91
CA ALA A 152 5.22 -1.76 -2.12
C ALA A 152 4.00 -1.22 -2.87
N SER A 153 4.10 -0.05 -3.50
CA SER A 153 3.06 0.50 -4.39
C SER A 153 2.78 -0.42 -5.58
N CYS A 154 3.81 -0.94 -6.24
CA CYS A 154 3.65 -1.90 -7.32
C CYS A 154 2.94 -3.19 -6.85
N PHE A 155 3.26 -3.70 -5.66
CA PHE A 155 2.60 -4.87 -5.05
C PHE A 155 1.13 -4.58 -4.71
N SER A 156 0.83 -3.40 -4.17
CA SER A 156 -0.55 -2.91 -4.01
C SER A 156 -1.33 -3.06 -5.30
N ASP A 157 -0.78 -2.56 -6.39
CA ASP A 157 -1.48 -2.47 -7.66
C ASP A 157 -1.51 -3.81 -8.43
N ILE A 158 -0.64 -4.77 -8.11
CA ILE A 158 -0.83 -6.17 -8.51
C ILE A 158 -2.15 -6.72 -7.95
N PHE A 159 -2.41 -6.50 -6.67
CA PHE A 159 -3.65 -6.96 -6.02
C PHE A 159 -4.87 -6.26 -6.60
N ILE A 160 -4.83 -4.94 -6.70
CA ILE A 160 -5.91 -4.10 -7.23
C ILE A 160 -6.21 -4.50 -8.68
N GLY A 161 -5.21 -4.55 -9.54
CA GLY A 161 -5.34 -4.93 -10.94
C GLY A 161 -5.84 -6.36 -11.15
N SER A 162 -5.45 -7.31 -10.28
CA SER A 162 -5.92 -8.69 -10.32
C SER A 162 -7.40 -8.83 -9.97
N ASN A 163 -7.90 -7.99 -9.06
CA ASN A 163 -9.27 -8.06 -8.55
C ASN A 163 -10.22 -7.01 -9.16
N ARG A 164 -9.76 -6.18 -10.12
CA ARG A 164 -10.51 -5.04 -10.68
C ARG A 164 -11.90 -5.35 -11.25
N ARG A 165 -12.19 -6.62 -11.56
CA ARG A 165 -13.51 -7.03 -12.04
C ARG A 165 -14.48 -7.32 -10.90
N SER A 166 -14.01 -7.96 -9.83
CA SER A 166 -14.81 -8.32 -8.65
C SER A 166 -14.90 -7.15 -7.65
N TYR A 167 -13.83 -6.37 -7.53
CA TYR A 167 -13.80 -5.07 -6.86
C TYR A 167 -13.93 -4.01 -7.96
N PRO A 168 -15.15 -3.47 -8.22
CA PRO A 168 -15.43 -2.80 -9.48
C PRO A 168 -14.67 -1.49 -9.66
N ILE A 169 -13.49 -1.56 -10.28
CA ILE A 169 -12.66 -0.40 -10.60
C ILE A 169 -12.83 -0.07 -12.08
N THR A 170 -13.91 0.65 -12.36
CA THR A 170 -14.32 1.10 -13.70
C THR A 170 -14.86 2.53 -13.64
N GLY A 171 -14.99 3.21 -14.76
CA GLY A 171 -15.54 4.56 -14.83
C GLY A 171 -14.84 5.50 -13.84
N GLN A 172 -15.60 6.14 -12.96
CA GLN A 172 -15.08 7.10 -11.98
C GLN A 172 -14.06 6.47 -11.00
N SER A 173 -14.23 5.22 -10.59
CA SER A 173 -13.25 4.53 -9.73
C SER A 173 -11.90 4.36 -10.42
N LEU A 174 -11.90 4.02 -11.70
CA LEU A 174 -10.67 3.90 -12.50
C LEU A 174 -10.01 5.28 -12.71
N PHE A 175 -10.80 6.31 -12.94
CA PHE A 175 -10.31 7.68 -13.04
C PHE A 175 -9.63 8.12 -11.73
N GLN A 176 -10.30 7.93 -10.59
CA GLN A 176 -9.76 8.32 -9.28
C GLN A 176 -8.53 7.51 -8.88
N TRP A 177 -8.49 6.22 -9.19
CA TRP A 177 -7.28 5.43 -8.98
C TRP A 177 -6.10 5.96 -9.81
N ARG A 178 -6.32 6.25 -11.12
CA ARG A 178 -5.28 6.83 -11.98
C ARG A 178 -4.82 8.20 -11.52
N PHE A 179 -5.73 9.01 -11.03
CA PHE A 179 -5.42 10.31 -10.45
C PHE A 179 -4.55 10.13 -9.20
N LEU A 180 -4.94 9.25 -8.29
CA LEU A 180 -4.22 8.95 -7.05
C LEU A 180 -2.78 8.54 -7.31
N ILE A 181 -2.55 7.53 -8.14
CA ILE A 181 -1.19 7.02 -8.41
C ILE A 181 -0.30 8.01 -9.17
N GLY A 182 -0.88 9.00 -9.84
CA GLY A 182 -0.15 10.00 -10.62
C GLY A 182 0.01 11.36 -9.93
N ASN A 183 -0.54 11.55 -8.73
CA ASN A 183 -0.51 12.81 -8.00
C ASN A 183 -0.10 12.59 -6.53
N THR A 184 0.87 11.71 -6.30
CA THR A 184 1.44 11.49 -4.98
C THR A 184 2.23 12.71 -4.51
N ILE A 185 2.25 12.94 -3.19
CA ILE A 185 3.06 13.99 -2.56
C ILE A 185 4.18 13.28 -1.79
N ASP A 186 5.42 13.64 -2.08
CA ASP A 186 6.62 13.03 -1.49
C ASP A 186 7.59 14.11 -0.97
N PRO A 187 7.27 14.78 0.15
CA PRO A 187 8.10 15.86 0.69
C PRO A 187 9.42 15.36 1.27
N GLN A 188 9.53 14.09 1.63
CA GLN A 188 10.75 13.45 2.11
C GLN A 188 11.63 12.90 0.99
N HIS A 189 11.14 12.84 -0.24
CA HIS A 189 11.83 12.28 -1.41
C HIS A 189 12.21 10.80 -1.26
N ASP A 190 11.42 10.04 -0.50
CA ASP A 190 11.64 8.64 -0.21
C ASP A 190 10.63 7.69 -0.89
N HIS A 191 9.56 8.21 -1.50
CA HIS A 191 8.54 7.46 -2.24
C HIS A 191 8.64 7.59 -3.77
N GLY A 192 9.50 8.49 -4.26
CA GLY A 192 9.72 8.74 -5.68
C GLY A 192 8.77 9.76 -6.29
N ALA A 193 9.24 10.42 -7.34
CA ALA A 193 8.47 11.44 -8.06
C ALA A 193 7.12 10.87 -8.57
N PRO A 194 6.05 11.69 -8.67
CA PRO A 194 4.70 11.23 -9.06
C PRO A 194 4.67 10.43 -10.36
N ALA A 195 5.47 10.81 -11.35
CA ALA A 195 5.56 10.09 -12.63
C ALA A 195 6.19 8.68 -12.48
N ILE A 196 7.15 8.54 -11.57
CA ILE A 196 7.83 7.27 -11.28
C ILE A 196 6.91 6.37 -10.43
N HIS A 197 6.23 6.93 -9.43
CA HIS A 197 5.21 6.22 -8.67
C HIS A 197 4.12 5.68 -9.60
N LYS A 198 3.57 6.53 -10.48
CA LYS A 198 2.59 6.13 -11.49
C LYS A 198 3.10 4.99 -12.38
N TYR A 199 4.34 5.07 -12.84
CA TYR A 199 4.95 4.03 -13.68
C TYR A 199 4.94 2.66 -12.98
N TRP A 200 5.38 2.58 -11.72
CA TRP A 200 5.43 1.32 -10.98
C TRP A 200 4.05 0.80 -10.58
N ALA A 201 3.15 1.67 -10.15
CA ALA A 201 1.77 1.35 -9.84
C ALA A 201 1.05 0.78 -11.08
N GLN A 202 1.13 1.47 -12.22
CA GLN A 202 0.53 1.00 -13.48
C GLN A 202 1.14 -0.33 -13.95
N ARG A 203 2.45 -0.50 -13.78
CA ARG A 203 3.16 -1.74 -14.11
C ARG A 203 2.65 -2.92 -13.26
N GLY A 204 2.41 -2.72 -11.97
CA GLY A 204 1.78 -3.72 -11.10
C GLY A 204 0.38 -4.09 -11.55
N TRP A 205 -0.44 -3.08 -11.83
CA TRP A 205 -1.81 -3.23 -12.32
C TRP A 205 -1.90 -4.05 -13.62
N ASP A 206 -1.01 -3.81 -14.57
CA ASP A 206 -1.04 -4.47 -15.87
C ASP A 206 -0.47 -5.89 -15.80
N ALA A 207 0.70 -6.04 -15.18
CA ALA A 207 1.42 -7.30 -15.12
C ALA A 207 0.77 -8.33 -14.17
N ARG A 208 0.20 -7.89 -13.06
CA ARG A 208 -0.38 -8.75 -12.03
C ARG A 208 0.56 -9.86 -11.56
N ASN A 209 1.85 -9.56 -11.61
CA ASN A 209 2.94 -10.48 -11.31
C ASN A 209 4.07 -9.75 -10.55
N PRO A 210 4.49 -10.23 -9.35
CA PRO A 210 5.54 -9.59 -8.56
C PRO A 210 6.88 -9.43 -9.27
N THR A 211 7.21 -10.29 -10.23
CA THR A 211 8.46 -10.16 -11.00
C THR A 211 8.56 -8.85 -11.79
N ALA A 212 7.42 -8.23 -12.10
CA ALA A 212 7.37 -6.92 -12.75
C ALA A 212 7.76 -5.76 -11.81
N CYS A 213 7.74 -5.98 -10.49
CA CYS A 213 7.99 -4.98 -9.45
C CYS A 213 9.44 -5.01 -8.92
N ASN A 214 10.41 -5.47 -9.71
CA ASN A 214 11.81 -5.50 -9.26
C ASN A 214 12.46 -4.12 -9.34
N THR A 215 12.12 -3.24 -8.40
CA THR A 215 12.67 -1.89 -8.29
C THR A 215 14.14 -1.88 -7.91
N PHE A 216 14.61 -2.89 -7.18
CA PHE A 216 15.99 -3.01 -6.76
C PHE A 216 16.96 -3.29 -7.91
N ALA A 217 16.49 -3.92 -9.00
CA ALA A 217 17.28 -4.13 -10.21
C ALA A 217 17.08 -3.02 -11.27
N ALA A 218 16.21 -2.05 -11.01
CA ALA A 218 15.96 -0.96 -11.95
C ALA A 218 17.10 0.07 -11.92
N SER A 219 17.30 0.81 -13.02
CA SER A 219 18.23 1.95 -13.04
C SER A 219 17.76 3.05 -12.09
N SER A 220 18.69 3.88 -11.59
CA SER A 220 18.38 5.01 -10.69
C SER A 220 17.34 5.96 -11.29
N SER A 221 17.36 6.21 -12.60
CA SER A 221 16.36 7.03 -13.28
C SER A 221 14.93 6.48 -13.26
N LYS A 222 14.74 5.21 -12.88
CA LYS A 222 13.43 4.57 -12.74
C LYS A 222 12.93 4.54 -11.30
N VAL A 223 13.67 5.18 -10.38
CA VAL A 223 13.32 5.22 -8.94
C VAL A 223 13.57 6.61 -8.29
N GLN A 224 13.69 7.64 -9.13
CA GLN A 224 13.85 9.04 -8.66
C GLN A 224 12.53 9.72 -8.37
#